data_b7444aeaa69d2a9f079e37a53274c68f
#
_entry.id   b7444aeaa69d2a9f079e37a53274c68f
#
_cell.length_a   1.000
_cell.length_b   1.000
_cell.length_c   1.000
_cell.angle_alpha   90.00
_cell.angle_beta   90.00
_cell.angle_gamma   90.00
#
_symmetry.space_group_name_H-M   'P 1'
#
loop_
_entity.id
_entity.type
_entity.pdbx_description
1 polymer ?
#
loop_
_entity_poly.entity_id
_entity_poly.type
_entity_poly.pdbx_seq_one_letter_code
_entity_poly.pdbx_strand_id
1 'polypeptide(L)'
;MHSPALPDRRAVNAFASLKLTPREAEVLFWISQGKSNHDIGVILGAKTGTICKHVEHIFGKLNVENRTAAAVVALETCRSSTPGSESDPGQLWAAVAGFITTQLFALYSDSPELYGEVARLVA
;
A
#
# COMPACT_ATOMS: atom_id res chain seq x y z
N MET A 1 -3.71 -22.57 -4.14
CA MET A 1 -4.45 -21.33 -4.14
C MET A 1 -4.27 -20.62 -2.82
N HIS A 2 -3.71 -19.46 -2.83
CA HIS A 2 -3.45 -18.73 -1.60
C HIS A 2 -4.59 -17.76 -1.29
N SER A 3 -4.79 -17.49 -0.02
CA SER A 3 -5.82 -16.57 0.43
C SER A 3 -5.35 -15.12 0.25
N PRO A 4 -6.15 -14.25 -0.40
CA PRO A 4 -5.81 -12.86 -0.51
C PRO A 4 -5.91 -12.10 0.81
N ALA A 5 -6.46 -12.74 1.84
CA ALA A 5 -6.64 -12.11 3.14
C ALA A 5 -5.39 -12.15 4.02
N LEU A 6 -4.34 -12.86 3.60
CA LEU A 6 -3.10 -12.96 4.37
C LEU A 6 -2.06 -12.00 3.83
N PRO A 7 -1.64 -11.01 4.61
CA PRO A 7 -0.55 -10.14 4.20
C PRO A 7 0.79 -10.88 4.25
N ASP A 8 1.77 -10.36 3.55
CA ASP A 8 3.13 -10.88 3.61
C ASP A 8 3.67 -10.66 5.03
N ARG A 9 4.04 -11.75 5.71
CA ARG A 9 4.56 -11.67 7.06
C ARG A 9 5.84 -10.86 7.16
N ARG A 10 6.69 -10.92 6.15
CA ARG A 10 7.93 -10.14 6.12
C ARG A 10 7.64 -8.65 6.13
N ALA A 11 6.67 -8.23 5.33
CA ALA A 11 6.27 -6.83 5.28
C ALA A 11 5.68 -6.39 6.62
N VAL A 12 4.78 -7.18 7.19
CA VAL A 12 4.15 -6.84 8.47
C VAL A 12 5.19 -6.77 9.58
N ASN A 13 6.14 -7.70 9.60
CA ASN A 13 7.21 -7.70 10.59
C ASN A 13 8.15 -6.49 10.42
N ALA A 14 8.42 -6.10 9.18
CA ALA A 14 9.23 -4.91 8.90
C ALA A 14 8.57 -3.66 9.47
N PHE A 15 7.24 -3.61 9.46
CA PHE A 15 6.49 -2.46 9.96
C PHE A 15 6.50 -2.35 11.48
N ALA A 16 7.00 -3.35 12.19
CA ALA A 16 7.11 -3.27 13.64
C ALA A 16 7.96 -2.07 14.09
N SER A 17 8.96 -1.69 13.30
CA SER A 17 9.79 -0.53 13.59
C SER A 17 9.04 0.80 13.48
N LEU A 18 7.87 0.80 12.88
CA LEU A 18 7.06 2.01 12.69
C LEU A 18 6.09 2.25 13.84
N LYS A 19 6.13 1.43 14.88
CA LYS A 19 5.26 1.55 16.08
C LYS A 19 3.78 1.42 15.76
N LEU A 20 3.45 0.65 14.73
CA LEU A 20 2.08 0.36 14.36
C LEU A 20 1.56 -0.83 15.17
N THR A 21 0.26 -0.82 15.47
CA THR A 21 -0.38 -2.03 16.00
C THR A 21 -0.38 -3.12 14.91
N PRO A 22 -0.55 -4.41 15.28
CA PRO A 22 -0.62 -5.46 14.26
C PRO A 22 -1.68 -5.20 13.19
N ARG A 23 -2.85 -4.71 13.59
CA ARG A 23 -3.92 -4.42 12.62
C ARG A 23 -3.55 -3.25 11.72
N GLU A 24 -2.93 -2.22 12.27
CA GLU A 24 -2.44 -1.08 11.47
C GLU A 24 -1.38 -1.54 10.48
N ALA A 25 -0.49 -2.43 10.90
CA ALA A 25 0.52 -2.98 9.99
C ALA A 25 -0.11 -3.75 8.83
N GLU A 26 -1.16 -4.52 9.10
CA GLU A 26 -1.89 -5.22 8.04
C GLU A 26 -2.54 -4.23 7.07
N VAL A 27 -3.17 -3.19 7.60
CA VAL A 27 -3.78 -2.15 6.78
C VAL A 27 -2.71 -1.46 5.93
N LEU A 28 -1.58 -1.11 6.52
CA LEU A 28 -0.48 -0.47 5.78
C LEU A 28 0.03 -1.37 4.65
N PHE A 29 0.15 -2.67 4.92
CA PHE A 29 0.53 -3.61 3.87
C PHE A 29 -0.40 -3.49 2.67
N TRP A 30 -1.72 -3.51 2.90
CA TRP A 30 -2.69 -3.45 1.79
C TRP A 30 -2.71 -2.07 1.12
N ILE A 31 -2.43 -1.00 1.87
CA ILE A 31 -2.21 0.32 1.27
C ILE A 31 -1.04 0.25 0.28
N SER A 32 0.05 -0.39 0.66
CA SER A 32 1.21 -0.52 -0.22
C SER A 32 0.93 -1.38 -1.45
N GLN A 33 -0.11 -2.20 -1.41
CA GLN A 33 -0.54 -3.01 -2.54
C GLN A 33 -1.60 -2.31 -3.40
N GLY A 34 -1.91 -1.07 -3.08
CA GLY A 34 -2.84 -0.28 -3.86
C GLY A 34 -4.32 -0.55 -3.59
N LYS A 35 -4.65 -1.20 -2.48
CA LYS A 35 -6.04 -1.49 -2.14
C LYS A 35 -6.73 -0.26 -1.57
N SER A 36 -8.01 -0.09 -1.90
CA SER A 36 -8.83 0.97 -1.33
C SER A 36 -9.26 0.61 0.09
N ASN A 37 -9.75 1.59 0.84
CA ASN A 37 -10.28 1.32 2.17
C ASN A 37 -11.42 0.31 2.15
N HIS A 38 -12.29 0.40 1.15
CA HIS A 38 -13.38 -0.56 0.99
C HIS A 38 -12.82 -1.98 0.79
N ASP A 39 -11.85 -2.12 -0.11
CA ASP A 39 -11.24 -3.42 -0.40
C ASP A 39 -10.54 -4.00 0.83
N ILE A 40 -9.83 -3.15 1.57
CA ILE A 40 -9.16 -3.57 2.79
C ILE A 40 -10.19 -4.05 3.81
N GLY A 41 -11.31 -3.35 3.92
CA GLY A 41 -12.41 -3.77 4.79
C GLY A 41 -12.92 -5.15 4.43
N VAL A 42 -13.12 -5.41 3.15
CA VAL A 42 -13.54 -6.74 2.67
C VAL A 42 -12.49 -7.80 3.01
N ILE A 43 -11.23 -7.51 2.75
CA ILE A 43 -10.13 -8.46 3.00
C ILE A 43 -10.01 -8.79 4.48
N LEU A 44 -10.10 -7.80 5.34
CA LEU A 44 -9.89 -7.97 6.78
C LEU A 44 -11.19 -8.26 7.55
N GLY A 45 -12.32 -8.27 6.87
CA GLY A 45 -13.61 -8.48 7.53
C GLY A 45 -14.01 -7.34 8.45
N ALA A 46 -13.68 -6.11 8.08
CA ALA A 46 -13.99 -4.93 8.87
C ALA A 46 -14.78 -3.92 8.03
N LYS A 47 -15.47 -3.03 8.71
CA LYS A 47 -16.22 -1.96 8.04
C LYS A 47 -15.26 -0.93 7.47
N THR A 48 -15.65 -0.32 6.36
CA THR A 48 -14.85 0.73 5.73
C THR A 48 -14.53 1.86 6.70
N GLY A 49 -15.49 2.26 7.53
CA GLY A 49 -15.26 3.30 8.54
C GLY A 49 -14.17 2.93 9.55
N THR A 50 -14.11 1.66 9.93
CA THR A 50 -13.06 1.17 10.83
C THR A 50 -11.70 1.25 10.14
N ILE A 51 -11.63 0.88 8.87
CA ILE A 51 -10.40 0.98 8.09
C ILE A 51 -9.96 2.44 7.97
N CYS A 52 -10.91 3.37 7.74
CA CYS A 52 -10.59 4.80 7.67
C CYS A 52 -9.92 5.28 8.96
N LYS A 53 -10.39 4.81 10.11
CA LYS A 53 -9.78 5.18 11.39
C LYS A 53 -8.37 4.62 11.52
N HIS A 54 -8.16 3.38 11.11
CA HIS A 54 -6.81 2.81 11.09
C HIS A 54 -5.89 3.62 10.18
N VAL A 55 -6.39 4.03 9.03
CA VAL A 55 -5.60 4.84 8.08
C VAL A 55 -5.22 6.19 8.71
N GLU A 56 -6.15 6.85 9.39
CA GLU A 56 -5.87 8.10 10.09
C GLU A 56 -4.76 7.92 11.13
N HIS A 57 -4.83 6.86 11.91
CA HIS A 57 -3.81 6.56 12.91
C HIS A 57 -2.46 6.28 12.26
N ILE A 58 -2.46 5.53 11.16
CA ILE A 58 -1.24 5.25 10.41
C ILE A 58 -0.61 6.55 9.91
N PHE A 59 -1.41 7.42 9.31
CA PHE A 59 -0.89 8.70 8.82
C PHE A 59 -0.27 9.53 9.93
N GLY A 60 -0.90 9.56 11.10
CA GLY A 60 -0.35 10.27 12.26
C GLY A 60 0.96 9.65 12.75
N LYS A 61 1.02 8.33 12.84
CA LYS A 61 2.22 7.63 13.31
C LYS A 61 3.38 7.73 12.35
N LEU A 62 3.11 7.71 11.04
CA LEU A 62 4.14 7.83 10.01
C LEU A 62 4.47 9.30 9.70
N ASN A 63 3.69 10.22 10.25
CA ASN A 63 3.83 11.65 9.96
C ASN A 63 3.77 11.93 8.46
N VAL A 64 2.75 11.38 7.81
CA VAL A 64 2.51 11.58 6.38
C VAL A 64 1.14 12.19 6.18
N GLU A 65 0.94 12.86 5.06
CA GLU A 65 -0.26 13.62 4.78
C GLU A 65 -1.23 12.90 3.85
N ASN A 66 -0.75 11.89 3.13
CA ASN A 66 -1.60 11.24 2.14
C ASN A 66 -1.24 9.77 2.00
N ARG A 67 -2.11 9.06 1.28
CA ARG A 67 -2.02 7.63 1.08
C ARG A 67 -0.75 7.21 0.32
N THR A 68 -0.39 7.98 -0.68
CA THR A 68 0.80 7.70 -1.49
C THR A 68 2.07 7.79 -0.63
N ALA A 69 2.17 8.82 0.20
CA ALA A 69 3.31 8.98 1.10
C ALA A 69 3.40 7.80 2.08
N ALA A 70 2.26 7.35 2.61
CA ALA A 70 2.23 6.18 3.49
C ALA A 70 2.72 4.93 2.77
N ALA A 71 2.31 4.73 1.53
CA ALA A 71 2.75 3.59 0.74
C ALA A 71 4.25 3.63 0.45
N VAL A 72 4.78 4.81 0.18
CA VAL A 72 6.22 4.98 -0.04
C VAL A 72 7.00 4.61 1.22
N VAL A 73 6.55 5.06 2.39
CA VAL A 73 7.18 4.68 3.65
C VAL A 73 7.16 3.17 3.83
N ALA A 74 6.03 2.53 3.53
CA ALA A 74 5.90 1.08 3.64
C ALA A 74 6.89 0.36 2.74
N LEU A 75 6.99 0.78 1.49
CA LEU A 75 7.89 0.16 0.51
C LEU A 75 9.36 0.34 0.91
N GLU A 76 9.73 1.54 1.35
CA GLU A 76 11.09 1.81 1.80
C GLU A 76 11.44 0.99 3.05
N THR A 77 10.50 0.85 3.97
CA THR A 77 10.71 0.07 5.18
C THR A 77 10.94 -1.39 4.85
N CYS A 78 10.14 -1.96 3.94
CA CYS A 78 10.32 -3.34 3.49
C CYS A 78 11.66 -3.53 2.81
N ARG A 79 12.07 -2.60 1.98
CA ARG A 79 13.33 -2.67 1.27
C ARG A 79 14.52 -2.66 2.24
N SER A 80 14.49 -1.77 3.23
CA SER A 80 15.56 -1.65 4.21
C SER A 80 15.69 -2.88 5.09
N SER A 81 14.60 -3.59 5.29
CA SER A 81 14.55 -4.73 6.21
C SER A 81 14.97 -6.03 5.58
N THR A 82 15.23 -6.07 4.26
CA THR A 82 15.61 -7.28 3.58
C THR A 82 17.14 -7.37 3.55
N PRO A 83 17.74 -8.21 4.40
CA PRO A 83 19.20 -8.32 4.42
C PRO A 83 19.69 -8.96 3.12
N GLY A 84 20.73 -8.39 2.55
CA GLY A 84 21.37 -8.93 1.37
C GLY A 84 20.68 -8.64 0.05
N SER A 85 19.54 -7.99 0.07
CA SER A 85 18.99 -7.52 -1.19
C SER A 85 19.69 -6.21 -1.52
N GLU A 86 20.67 -6.31 -2.37
CA GLU A 86 21.16 -5.10 -2.99
C GLU A 86 19.99 -4.49 -3.71
N SER A 87 19.71 -3.26 -3.35
CA SER A 87 18.63 -2.55 -3.99
C SER A 87 18.98 -2.38 -5.46
N ASP A 88 18.40 -3.22 -6.28
CA ASP A 88 18.41 -3.00 -7.72
C ASP A 88 17.47 -1.79 -7.94
N PRO A 89 18.01 -0.65 -8.37
CA PRO A 89 17.16 0.52 -8.61
C PRO A 89 16.04 0.25 -9.59
N GLY A 90 16.26 -0.65 -10.54
CA GLY A 90 15.24 -1.02 -11.51
C GLY A 90 14.06 -1.73 -10.86
N GLN A 91 14.32 -2.61 -9.89
CA GLN A 91 13.25 -3.30 -9.17
C GLN A 91 12.44 -2.34 -8.30
N LEU A 92 13.11 -1.40 -7.65
CA LEU A 92 12.41 -0.41 -6.83
C LEU A 92 11.48 0.45 -7.69
N TRP A 93 11.98 0.91 -8.82
CA TRP A 93 11.17 1.72 -9.74
C TRP A 93 10.00 0.91 -10.31
N ALA A 94 10.21 -0.35 -10.63
CA ALA A 94 9.14 -1.22 -11.12
C ALA A 94 8.04 -1.38 -10.07
N ALA A 95 8.43 -1.58 -8.80
CA ALA A 95 7.46 -1.70 -7.71
C ALA A 95 6.68 -0.39 -7.51
N VAL A 96 7.37 0.75 -7.52
CA VAL A 96 6.72 2.05 -7.38
C VAL A 96 5.80 2.33 -8.56
N ALA A 97 6.25 2.04 -9.78
CA ALA A 97 5.43 2.24 -10.97
C ALA A 97 4.18 1.37 -10.94
N GLY A 98 4.31 0.12 -10.52
CA GLY A 98 3.15 -0.77 -10.36
C GLY A 98 2.16 -0.25 -9.33
N PHE A 99 2.66 0.25 -8.21
CA PHE A 99 1.81 0.85 -7.19
C PHE A 99 1.07 2.08 -7.73
N ILE A 100 1.79 2.98 -8.38
CA ILE A 100 1.19 4.19 -8.95
C ILE A 100 0.11 3.84 -9.98
N THR A 101 0.38 2.86 -10.84
CA THR A 101 -0.58 2.41 -11.83
C THR A 101 -1.85 1.89 -11.17
N THR A 102 -1.71 1.09 -10.11
CA THR A 102 -2.84 0.57 -9.35
C THR A 102 -3.65 1.68 -8.70
N GLN A 103 -2.97 2.68 -8.12
CA GLN A 103 -3.65 3.82 -7.50
C GLN A 103 -4.39 4.66 -8.54
N LEU A 104 -3.79 4.89 -9.68
CA LEU A 104 -4.45 5.61 -10.76
C LEU A 104 -5.68 4.86 -11.25
N PHE A 105 -5.59 3.53 -11.38
CA PHE A 105 -6.74 2.72 -11.75
C PHE A 105 -7.87 2.88 -10.72
N ALA A 106 -7.53 2.82 -9.43
CA ALA A 106 -8.54 2.98 -8.38
C ALA A 106 -9.19 4.36 -8.40
N LEU A 107 -8.40 5.40 -8.67
CA LEU A 107 -8.92 6.78 -8.74
C LEU A 107 -9.82 7.01 -9.95
N TYR A 108 -9.47 6.42 -11.09
CA TYR A 108 -10.15 6.67 -12.35
C TYR A 108 -11.06 5.53 -12.79
N SER A 109 -11.35 4.58 -11.90
CA SER A 109 -12.26 3.48 -12.23
C SER A 109 -13.66 3.96 -12.58
N ASP A 110 -14.09 5.10 -12.02
CA ASP A 110 -15.38 5.70 -12.33
C ASP A 110 -15.32 6.61 -13.57
N SER A 111 -14.14 6.79 -14.11
CA SER A 111 -13.91 7.65 -15.27
C SER A 111 -12.97 6.97 -16.25
N PRO A 112 -13.46 5.95 -16.97
CA PRO A 112 -12.60 5.15 -17.86
C PRO A 112 -11.87 5.96 -18.92
N GLU A 113 -12.45 7.06 -19.34
CA GLU A 113 -11.84 7.94 -20.35
C GLU A 113 -10.54 8.55 -19.83
N LEU A 114 -10.56 9.05 -18.60
CA LEU A 114 -9.37 9.62 -17.99
C LEU A 114 -8.31 8.54 -17.73
N TYR A 115 -8.74 7.37 -17.32
CA TYR A 115 -7.83 6.26 -17.12
C TYR A 115 -7.11 5.89 -18.43
N GLY A 116 -7.83 5.86 -19.53
CA GLY A 116 -7.24 5.55 -20.83
C GLY A 116 -6.16 6.55 -21.22
N GLU A 117 -6.36 7.83 -20.93
CA GLU A 117 -5.35 8.85 -21.21
C GLU A 117 -4.11 8.69 -20.34
N VAL A 118 -4.32 8.47 -19.05
CA VAL A 118 -3.21 8.27 -18.11
C VAL A 118 -2.43 7.03 -18.49
N ALA A 119 -3.11 5.94 -18.85
CA ALA A 119 -2.44 4.70 -19.26
C ALA A 119 -1.57 4.93 -20.49
N ARG A 120 -1.99 5.77 -21.41
CA ARG A 120 -1.18 6.09 -22.59
C ARG A 120 0.07 6.89 -22.23
N LEU A 121 -0.01 7.76 -21.25
CA LEU A 121 1.14 8.55 -20.81
C LEU A 121 2.17 7.69 -20.07
N VAL A 122 1.71 6.64 -19.39
CA VAL A 122 2.58 5.77 -18.59
C VAL A 122 3.16 4.63 -19.44
N ALA A 123 2.49 4.27 -20.50
CA ALA A 123 2.92 3.14 -21.37
C ALA A 123 4.24 3.46 -22.17
#